data_fb78a67a9e0e144dc2d29b00cf94a1c1
#
_entry.id   fb78a67a9e0e144dc2d29b00cf94a1c1
#
_cell.length_a   1.000
_cell.length_b   1.000
_cell.length_c   1.000
_cell.angle_alpha   90.00
_cell.angle_beta   90.00
_cell.angle_gamma   90.00
#
_symmetry.space_group_name_H-M   'P 1'
#
loop_
_entity.id
_entity.type
_entity.pdbx_description
1 polymer ?
#
loop_
_entity_poly.entity_id
_entity_poly.type
_entity_poly.pdbx_seq_one_letter_code
_entity_poly.pdbx_strand_id
1 'polypeptide(L)'
;ESLVHGDFRLGNIIVNADGLQSIIDWELAHIGNPLQDLGWVCGNSWRFGQNDKVVGGFGELEDLLEGYNSISKLKVNKEMVKCWQVFGTFRWGVICLIQAYAHLNGTINSIEKAAIGRRVSETEIDIVDLLFLGGE
;
A
#
# COMPACT_ATOMS: atom_id res chain seq x y z
N GLU A 1 17.65 4.44 6.58
CA GLU A 1 16.90 3.33 7.20
C GLU A 1 16.11 3.86 8.40
N SER A 2 14.89 3.37 8.57
CA SER A 2 14.03 3.68 9.71
C SER A 2 13.12 2.49 10.02
N LEU A 3 12.29 2.61 11.05
CA LEU A 3 11.22 1.66 11.27
C LEU A 3 10.18 1.80 10.13
N VAL A 4 9.87 0.69 9.51
CA VAL A 4 8.83 0.52 8.49
C VAL A 4 7.72 -0.32 9.10
N HIS A 5 6.47 0.09 8.92
CA HIS A 5 5.31 -0.67 9.37
C HIS A 5 5.11 -1.96 8.55
N GLY A 6 5.26 -1.85 7.24
CA GLY A 6 5.15 -2.97 6.30
C GLY A 6 3.73 -3.27 5.80
N ASP A 7 2.69 -2.78 6.49
CA ASP A 7 1.27 -2.84 6.04
C ASP A 7 0.52 -1.55 6.40
N PHE A 8 1.12 -0.40 6.08
CA PHE A 8 0.56 0.91 6.38
C PHE A 8 -0.58 1.25 5.41
N ARG A 9 -1.83 1.06 5.85
CA ARG A 9 -3.05 1.28 5.05
C ARG A 9 -4.22 1.66 5.95
N LEU A 10 -5.32 2.15 5.36
CA LEU A 10 -6.50 2.65 6.09
C LEU A 10 -7.03 1.68 7.15
N GLY A 11 -7.07 0.38 6.86
CA GLY A 11 -7.55 -0.64 7.80
C GLY A 11 -6.72 -0.77 9.09
N ASN A 12 -5.49 -0.24 9.10
CA ASN A 12 -4.56 -0.31 10.23
C ASN A 12 -4.36 1.06 10.91
N ILE A 13 -5.18 2.05 10.56
CA ILE A 13 -5.14 3.41 11.08
C ILE A 13 -6.42 3.69 11.87
N ILE A 14 -6.30 4.01 13.15
CA ILE A 14 -7.43 4.35 14.02
C ILE A 14 -7.47 5.86 14.21
N VAL A 15 -8.61 6.45 13.87
CA VAL A 15 -8.85 7.88 13.99
C VAL A 15 -10.14 8.16 14.78
N ASN A 16 -10.22 9.33 15.39
CA ASN A 16 -11.44 9.88 15.98
C ASN A 16 -11.55 11.36 15.65
N ALA A 17 -12.43 12.08 16.34
CA ALA A 17 -12.62 13.52 16.15
C ALA A 17 -11.38 14.38 16.44
N ASP A 18 -10.46 13.87 17.27
CA ASP A 18 -9.21 14.56 17.65
C ASP A 18 -8.05 14.20 16.69
N GLY A 19 -8.28 13.35 15.68
CA GLY A 19 -7.29 12.93 14.68
C GLY A 19 -6.78 11.49 14.87
N LEU A 20 -5.53 11.26 14.49
CA LEU A 20 -4.88 9.95 14.58
C LEU A 20 -4.72 9.50 16.03
N GLN A 21 -5.26 8.32 16.36
CA GLN A 21 -5.18 7.74 17.69
C GLN A 21 -4.11 6.63 17.76
N SER A 22 -4.09 5.72 16.81
CA SER A 22 -3.11 4.67 16.80
C SER A 22 -2.93 4.06 15.40
N ILE A 23 -1.78 3.41 15.23
CA ILE A 23 -1.48 2.53 14.11
C ILE A 23 -1.31 1.13 14.69
N ILE A 24 -2.03 0.16 14.14
CA ILE A 24 -2.11 -1.22 14.63
C ILE A 24 -1.56 -2.19 13.59
N ASP A 25 -1.41 -3.46 13.98
CA ASP A 25 -0.98 -4.56 13.09
C ASP A 25 0.48 -4.43 12.61
N TRP A 26 1.38 -4.38 13.57
CA TRP A 26 2.82 -4.22 13.37
C TRP A 26 3.57 -5.53 13.08
N GLU A 27 2.89 -6.60 12.74
CA GLU A 27 3.50 -7.93 12.54
C GLU A 27 4.53 -7.98 11.40
N LEU A 28 4.44 -7.06 10.42
CA LEU A 28 5.39 -6.94 9.32
C LEU A 28 6.47 -5.86 9.55
N ALA A 29 6.53 -5.30 10.75
CA ALA A 29 7.46 -4.21 11.04
C ALA A 29 8.91 -4.65 10.94
N HIS A 30 9.73 -3.81 10.33
CA HIS A 30 11.15 -4.06 10.12
C HIS A 30 11.95 -2.77 9.96
N ILE A 31 13.27 -2.87 9.97
CA ILE A 31 14.14 -1.75 9.62
C ILE A 31 14.34 -1.74 8.10
N GLY A 32 14.01 -0.63 7.46
CA GLY A 32 14.07 -0.50 6.00
C GLY A 32 13.95 0.94 5.51
N ASN A 33 13.62 1.08 4.22
CA ASN A 33 13.37 2.39 3.63
C ASN A 33 11.96 2.87 3.98
N PRO A 34 11.77 4.03 4.61
CA PRO A 34 10.45 4.53 5.02
C PRO A 34 9.49 4.78 3.86
N LEU A 35 10.00 4.95 2.64
CA LEU A 35 9.18 5.11 1.44
C LEU A 35 8.35 3.86 1.11
N GLN A 36 8.68 2.70 1.67
CA GLN A 36 7.86 1.50 1.52
C GLN A 36 6.43 1.73 2.01
N ASP A 37 6.26 2.34 3.18
CA ASP A 37 4.94 2.62 3.74
C ASP A 37 4.20 3.71 2.94
N LEU A 38 4.91 4.75 2.48
CA LEU A 38 4.32 5.80 1.65
C LEU A 38 3.83 5.25 0.30
N GLY A 39 4.63 4.42 -0.36
CA GLY A 39 4.22 3.76 -1.60
C GLY A 39 3.10 2.74 -1.38
N TRP A 40 3.14 2.01 -0.27
CA TRP A 40 2.12 1.01 0.06
C TRP A 40 0.75 1.65 0.25
N VAL A 41 0.63 2.71 1.06
CA VAL A 41 -0.65 3.38 1.30
C VAL A 41 -1.24 4.01 0.03
N CYS A 42 -0.41 4.36 -0.95
CA CYS A 42 -0.83 4.92 -2.23
C CYS A 42 -1.29 3.85 -3.25
N GLY A 43 -1.08 2.57 -2.97
CA GLY A 43 -1.48 1.48 -3.84
C GLY A 43 -2.99 1.49 -4.12
N ASN A 44 -3.37 1.25 -5.39
CA ASN A 44 -4.78 1.28 -5.80
C ASN A 44 -5.64 0.29 -5.01
N SER A 45 -5.09 -0.87 -4.66
CA SER A 45 -5.75 -1.91 -3.87
C SER A 45 -6.25 -1.44 -2.50
N TRP A 46 -5.69 -0.34 -1.97
CA TRP A 46 -6.06 0.20 -0.66
C TRP A 46 -7.01 1.39 -0.72
N ARG A 47 -7.46 1.77 -1.91
CA ARG A 47 -8.38 2.91 -2.11
C ARG A 47 -9.85 2.54 -1.97
N PHE A 48 -10.19 1.25 -1.97
CA PHE A 48 -11.55 0.74 -1.76
C PHE A 48 -12.61 1.42 -2.65
N GLY A 49 -12.26 1.69 -3.92
CA GLY A 49 -13.12 2.33 -4.90
C GLY A 49 -13.10 3.87 -4.91
N GLN A 50 -12.38 4.51 -3.99
CA GLN A 50 -12.17 5.97 -3.95
C GLN A 50 -10.90 6.32 -4.75
N ASN A 51 -10.92 6.10 -6.06
CA ASN A 51 -9.72 6.14 -6.91
C ASN A 51 -9.14 7.55 -7.08
N ASP A 52 -9.96 8.58 -6.90
CA ASP A 52 -9.59 10.00 -6.89
C ASP A 52 -8.77 10.39 -5.65
N LYS A 53 -8.81 9.60 -4.58
CA LYS A 53 -8.03 9.79 -3.36
C LYS A 53 -6.84 8.82 -3.32
N VAL A 54 -5.69 9.29 -3.80
CA VAL A 54 -4.49 8.45 -3.99
C VAL A 54 -4.02 7.83 -2.69
N VAL A 55 -4.07 8.56 -1.58
CA VAL A 55 -3.62 8.08 -0.28
C VAL A 55 -4.73 7.27 0.40
N GLY A 56 -4.69 5.95 0.22
CA GLY A 56 -5.57 5.00 0.90
C GLY A 56 -7.07 5.19 0.68
N GLY A 57 -7.47 5.94 -0.36
CA GLY A 57 -8.87 6.28 -0.63
C GLY A 57 -9.45 7.39 0.26
N PHE A 58 -8.60 8.09 1.04
CA PHE A 58 -9.08 9.15 1.94
C PHE A 58 -8.28 10.46 1.86
N GLY A 59 -7.07 10.47 1.31
CA GLY A 59 -6.17 11.62 1.31
C GLY A 59 -5.57 11.94 -0.05
N GLU A 60 -5.03 13.17 -0.16
CA GLU A 60 -4.30 13.64 -1.33
C GLU A 60 -2.81 13.37 -1.18
N LEU A 61 -2.12 13.15 -2.30
CA LEU A 61 -0.67 12.91 -2.31
C LEU A 61 0.11 14.13 -1.81
N GLU A 62 -0.36 15.33 -2.16
CA GLU A 62 0.23 16.59 -1.77
C GLU A 62 0.24 16.76 -0.24
N ASP A 63 -0.88 16.46 0.41
CA ASP A 63 -1.01 16.54 1.87
C ASP A 63 -0.09 15.52 2.57
N LEU A 64 0.00 14.29 2.03
CA LEU A 64 0.93 13.28 2.54
C LEU A 64 2.38 13.75 2.44
N LEU A 65 2.77 14.31 1.30
CA LEU A 65 4.13 14.81 1.07
C LEU A 65 4.44 16.01 1.96
N GLU A 66 3.53 16.96 2.10
CA GLU A 66 3.70 18.12 2.97
C GLU A 66 3.87 17.67 4.42
N GLY A 67 2.95 16.82 4.92
CA GLY A 67 3.00 16.30 6.28
C GLY A 67 4.29 15.54 6.55
N TYR A 68 4.67 14.60 5.68
CA TYR A 68 5.91 13.84 5.84
C TYR A 68 7.15 14.74 5.80
N ASN A 69 7.22 15.65 4.83
CA ASN A 69 8.35 16.54 4.65
C ASN A 69 8.48 17.61 5.76
N SER A 70 7.39 17.89 6.49
CA SER A 70 7.43 18.86 7.59
C SER A 70 8.30 18.39 8.77
N ILE A 71 8.34 17.08 9.01
CA ILE A 71 9.03 16.46 10.15
C ILE A 71 10.25 15.61 9.75
N SER A 72 10.25 15.06 8.53
CA SER A 72 11.32 14.17 8.07
C SER A 72 12.56 14.94 7.60
N LYS A 73 13.74 14.40 7.93
CA LYS A 73 15.01 14.88 7.34
C LYS A 73 15.14 14.49 5.88
N LEU A 74 14.59 13.34 5.49
CA LEU A 74 14.50 12.91 4.10
C LEU A 74 13.37 13.68 3.43
N LYS A 75 13.70 14.46 2.40
CA LYS A 75 12.69 15.15 1.59
C LYS A 75 12.24 14.23 0.46
N VAL A 76 10.96 14.00 0.39
CA VAL A 76 10.30 13.04 -0.51
C VAL A 76 9.50 13.81 -1.55
N ASN A 77 9.53 13.34 -2.79
CA ASN A 77 8.73 13.87 -3.90
C ASN A 77 7.80 12.79 -4.49
N LYS A 78 6.96 13.20 -5.44
CA LYS A 78 5.97 12.32 -6.09
C LYS A 78 6.62 11.12 -6.79
N GLU A 79 7.73 11.34 -7.49
CA GLU A 79 8.42 10.30 -8.25
C GLU A 79 8.97 9.21 -7.31
N MET A 80 9.49 9.62 -6.17
CA MET A 80 9.97 8.68 -5.15
C MET A 80 8.81 7.82 -4.61
N VAL A 81 7.68 8.45 -4.29
CA VAL A 81 6.48 7.70 -3.83
C VAL A 81 5.97 6.78 -4.94
N LYS A 82 5.88 7.27 -6.18
CA LYS A 82 5.44 6.46 -7.34
C LYS A 82 6.32 5.23 -7.54
N CYS A 83 7.63 5.35 -7.43
CA CYS A 83 8.55 4.22 -7.52
C CYS A 83 8.22 3.15 -6.47
N TRP A 84 8.00 3.55 -5.22
CA TRP A 84 7.64 2.65 -4.15
C TRP A 84 6.20 2.14 -4.23
N GLN A 85 5.30 2.90 -4.84
CA GLN A 85 3.94 2.45 -5.17
C GLN A 85 3.97 1.29 -6.18
N VAL A 86 4.79 1.39 -7.24
CA VAL A 86 5.00 0.29 -8.20
C VAL A 86 5.54 -0.95 -7.49
N PHE A 87 6.56 -0.78 -6.65
CA PHE A 87 7.10 -1.90 -5.86
C PHE A 87 6.05 -2.50 -4.92
N GLY A 88 5.29 -1.67 -4.23
CA GLY A 88 4.21 -2.11 -3.33
C GLY A 88 3.11 -2.88 -4.08
N THR A 89 2.72 -2.40 -5.25
CA THR A 89 1.73 -3.07 -6.11
C THR A 89 2.23 -4.43 -6.59
N PHE A 90 3.50 -4.51 -7.02
CA PHE A 90 4.14 -5.77 -7.37
C PHE A 90 4.18 -6.74 -6.18
N ARG A 91 4.60 -6.27 -5.00
CA ARG A 91 4.61 -7.05 -3.77
C ARG A 91 3.21 -7.59 -3.44
N TRP A 92 2.16 -6.77 -3.59
CA TRP A 92 0.78 -7.22 -3.38
C TRP A 92 0.37 -8.32 -4.36
N GLY A 93 0.74 -8.20 -5.63
CA GLY A 93 0.50 -9.26 -6.64
C GLY A 93 1.15 -10.58 -6.23
N VAL A 94 2.40 -10.56 -5.75
CA VAL A 94 3.08 -11.75 -5.23
C VAL A 94 2.36 -12.34 -4.01
N ILE A 95 1.91 -11.49 -3.07
CA ILE A 95 1.12 -11.94 -1.91
C ILE A 95 -0.17 -12.60 -2.36
N CYS A 96 -0.89 -12.04 -3.35
CA CYS A 96 -2.09 -12.64 -3.92
C CYS A 96 -1.83 -14.04 -4.50
N LEU A 97 -0.71 -14.22 -5.22
CA LEU A 97 -0.30 -15.53 -5.74
C LEU A 97 -0.01 -16.54 -4.62
N ILE A 98 0.69 -16.12 -3.57
CA ILE A 98 0.98 -16.97 -2.40
C ILE A 98 -0.31 -17.41 -1.72
N GLN A 99 -1.28 -16.49 -1.55
CA GLN A 99 -2.58 -16.81 -0.97
C GLN A 99 -3.36 -17.83 -1.82
N ALA A 100 -3.39 -17.61 -3.15
CA ALA A 100 -4.01 -18.56 -4.07
C ALA A 100 -3.35 -19.94 -3.99
N TYR A 101 -2.02 -19.99 -4.01
CA TYR A 101 -1.26 -21.24 -3.95
C TYR A 101 -1.53 -22.01 -2.65
N ALA A 102 -1.57 -21.32 -1.50
CA ALA A 102 -1.88 -21.94 -0.21
C ALA A 102 -3.27 -22.58 -0.17
N HIS A 103 -4.25 -21.99 -0.88
CA HIS A 103 -5.58 -22.57 -1.04
C HIS A 103 -5.58 -23.77 -1.98
N LEU A 104 -4.97 -23.62 -3.16
CA LEU A 104 -5.00 -24.62 -4.23
C LEU A 104 -4.26 -25.92 -3.87
N ASN A 105 -3.15 -25.81 -3.13
CA ASN A 105 -2.38 -26.99 -2.69
C ASN A 105 -2.92 -27.65 -1.43
N GLY A 106 -4.02 -27.13 -0.86
CA GLY A 106 -4.69 -27.68 0.32
C GLY A 106 -4.00 -27.36 1.65
N THR A 107 -2.95 -26.56 1.68
CA THR A 107 -2.29 -26.13 2.93
C THR A 107 -3.23 -25.32 3.78
N ILE A 108 -4.04 -24.44 3.17
CA ILE A 108 -5.06 -23.64 3.85
C ILE A 108 -6.34 -23.66 3.00
N ASN A 109 -7.37 -24.30 3.50
CA ASN A 109 -8.69 -24.29 2.84
C ASN A 109 -9.45 -23.01 3.23
N SER A 110 -9.36 -21.96 2.41
CA SER A 110 -9.99 -20.66 2.66
C SER A 110 -10.52 -20.04 1.37
N ILE A 111 -11.81 -19.77 1.33
CA ILE A 111 -12.48 -19.07 0.21
C ILE A 111 -11.90 -17.64 0.09
N GLU A 112 -11.61 -17.00 1.21
CA GLU A 112 -10.99 -15.65 1.23
C GLU A 112 -9.65 -15.65 0.48
N LYS A 113 -8.76 -16.63 0.76
CA LYS A 113 -7.46 -16.75 0.08
C LYS A 113 -7.62 -17.00 -1.41
N ALA A 114 -8.59 -17.80 -1.82
CA ALA A 114 -8.91 -18.00 -3.22
C ALA A 114 -9.41 -16.71 -3.90
N ALA A 115 -10.25 -15.94 -3.20
CA ALA A 115 -10.75 -14.64 -3.68
C ALA A 115 -9.61 -13.60 -3.79
N ILE A 116 -8.73 -13.52 -2.80
CA ILE A 116 -7.53 -12.66 -2.84
C ILE A 116 -6.65 -13.03 -4.05
N GLY A 117 -6.46 -14.30 -4.33
CA GLY A 117 -5.69 -14.76 -5.47
C GLY A 117 -6.19 -14.27 -6.84
N ARG A 118 -7.47 -13.98 -6.97
CA ARG A 118 -8.06 -13.40 -8.20
C ARG A 118 -7.64 -11.95 -8.45
N ARG A 119 -7.13 -11.26 -7.44
CA ARG A 119 -6.74 -9.86 -7.53
C ARG A 119 -5.38 -9.64 -8.19
N VAL A 120 -4.68 -10.69 -8.60
CA VAL A 120 -3.39 -10.58 -9.32
C VAL A 120 -3.53 -9.72 -10.57
N SER A 121 -4.59 -9.93 -11.38
CA SER A 121 -4.81 -9.16 -12.60
C SER A 121 -5.05 -7.67 -12.35
N GLU A 122 -5.60 -7.29 -11.19
CA GLU A 122 -5.73 -5.89 -10.79
C GLU A 122 -4.34 -5.27 -10.65
N THR A 123 -3.41 -5.97 -9.99
CA THR A 123 -2.05 -5.46 -9.77
C THR A 123 -1.23 -5.37 -11.05
N GLU A 124 -1.45 -6.27 -12.01
CA GLU A 124 -0.82 -6.23 -13.32
C GLU A 124 -1.26 -4.98 -14.10
N ILE A 125 -2.56 -4.67 -14.10
CA ILE A 125 -3.12 -3.47 -14.73
C ILE A 125 -2.57 -2.22 -14.03
N ASP A 126 -2.62 -2.16 -12.70
CA ASP A 126 -2.13 -1.03 -11.93
C ASP A 126 -0.65 -0.73 -12.20
N ILE A 127 0.19 -1.76 -12.36
CA ILE A 127 1.61 -1.59 -12.70
C ILE A 127 1.76 -0.99 -14.11
N VAL A 128 0.99 -1.49 -15.08
CA VAL A 128 1.02 -0.94 -16.46
C VAL A 128 0.60 0.53 -16.46
N ASP A 129 -0.48 0.86 -15.75
CA ASP A 129 -0.97 2.24 -15.64
C ASP A 129 0.09 3.15 -15.00
N LEU A 130 0.70 2.72 -13.90
CA LEU A 130 1.73 3.49 -13.21
C LEU A 130 2.99 3.72 -14.05
N LEU A 131 3.39 2.74 -14.86
CA LEU A 131 4.65 2.81 -15.61
C LEU A 131 4.49 3.46 -16.99
N PHE A 132 3.38 3.24 -17.69
CA PHE A 132 3.27 3.53 -19.11
C PHE A 132 2.15 4.51 -19.48
N LEU A 133 1.04 4.52 -18.73
CA LEU A 133 -0.10 5.37 -19.06
C LEU A 133 -0.06 6.72 -18.32
N GLY A 134 0.93 6.88 -17.43
CA GLY A 134 1.27 8.15 -16.79
C GLY A 134 0.05 8.79 -16.13
N GLY A 135 -0.40 8.24 -15.04
CA GLY A 135 -1.30 9.00 -14.18
C GLY A 135 -0.59 10.28 -13.75
N GLU A 136 -1.01 11.42 -14.28
CA GLU A 136 -0.70 12.75 -13.79
C GLU A 136 -1.17 12.91 -12.33
#